data_b93b7d42c874e45b2b027fede360eb0f
#
_entry.id   b93b7d42c874e45b2b027fede360eb0f
#
_cell.length_a   1.000
_cell.length_b   1.000
_cell.length_c   1.000
_cell.angle_alpha   90.00
_cell.angle_beta   90.00
_cell.angle_gamma   90.00
#
_symmetry.space_group_name_H-M   'P 1'
#
loop_
_entity.id
_entity.type
_entity.pdbx_description
1 polymer ?
#
loop_
_entity_poly.entity_id
_entity_poly.type
_entity_poly.pdbx_seq_one_letter_code
_entity_poly.pdbx_strand_id
1 'polypeptide(L)'
;MKLLLDENLSPRIPALLEDIYPGSSQIELLGLRGSSDTLVWEYAKSEGFILVSKDNDFRQRSFQYGAPPKVVWLSVGNAGTGIIANLLRDAMDEIKRFADSPDEALFVLSVRDAK
;
A
#
# COMPACT_ATOMS: atom_id res chain seq x y z
N MET A 1 3.63 -11.76 2.06
CA MET A 1 3.24 -10.47 1.43
C MET A 1 2.80 -9.50 2.51
N LYS A 2 3.52 -8.42 2.66
CA LYS A 2 3.22 -7.43 3.70
C LYS A 2 3.12 -6.03 3.11
N LEU A 3 2.21 -5.25 3.66
CA LEU A 3 1.88 -3.91 3.18
C LEU A 3 2.46 -2.85 4.12
N LEU A 4 3.01 -1.78 3.54
CA LEU A 4 3.36 -0.58 4.28
C LEU A 4 2.36 0.52 3.87
N LEU A 5 1.53 0.93 4.81
CA LEU A 5 0.52 1.95 4.56
C LEU A 5 1.08 3.33 4.85
N ASP A 6 0.85 4.25 3.91
CA ASP A 6 1.30 5.62 4.01
C ASP A 6 0.60 6.36 5.15
N GLU A 7 1.17 7.48 5.58
CA GLU A 7 0.65 8.23 6.73
C GLU A 7 -0.73 8.85 6.48
N ASN A 8 -1.19 8.95 5.23
CA ASN A 8 -2.54 9.39 4.93
C ASN A 8 -3.60 8.31 5.13
N LEU A 9 -3.20 7.12 5.56
CA LEU A 9 -4.08 6.01 5.87
C LEU A 9 -4.01 5.71 7.37
N SER A 10 -5.12 5.23 7.94
CA SER A 10 -5.19 5.00 9.38
C SER A 10 -4.17 3.96 9.86
N PRO A 11 -3.46 4.23 10.97
CA PRO A 11 -2.56 3.24 11.56
C PRO A 11 -3.29 2.03 12.16
N ARG A 12 -4.62 2.04 12.19
CA ARG A 12 -5.42 0.90 12.66
C ARG A 12 -5.57 -0.19 11.60
N ILE A 13 -5.34 0.13 10.34
CA ILE A 13 -5.57 -0.82 9.24
C ILE A 13 -4.70 -2.07 9.32
N PRO A 14 -3.39 -1.98 9.63
CA PRO A 14 -2.58 -3.20 9.69
C PRO A 14 -3.12 -4.27 10.64
N ALA A 15 -3.61 -3.86 11.82
CA ALA A 15 -4.18 -4.81 12.77
C ALA A 15 -5.45 -5.48 12.22
N LEU A 16 -6.24 -4.74 11.45
CA LEU A 16 -7.46 -5.28 10.85
C LEU A 16 -7.17 -6.30 9.74
N LEU A 17 -5.96 -6.31 9.21
CA LEU A 17 -5.58 -7.16 8.08
C LEU A 17 -4.50 -8.19 8.44
N GLU A 18 -4.19 -8.35 9.72
CA GLU A 18 -3.10 -9.23 10.15
C GLU A 18 -3.29 -10.67 9.69
N ASP A 19 -4.54 -11.14 9.60
CA ASP A 19 -4.86 -12.50 9.20
C ASP A 19 -4.51 -12.80 7.73
N ILE A 20 -4.55 -11.80 6.86
CA ILE A 20 -4.30 -12.00 5.42
C ILE A 20 -3.06 -11.29 4.90
N TYR A 21 -2.59 -10.25 5.60
CA TYR A 21 -1.36 -9.53 5.25
C TYR A 21 -0.47 -9.45 6.49
N PRO A 22 0.00 -10.58 7.00
CA PRO A 22 0.79 -10.57 8.24
C PRO A 22 2.09 -9.78 8.10
N GLY A 23 2.46 -9.08 9.14
CA GLY A 23 3.67 -8.26 9.13
C GLY A 23 3.51 -6.89 8.52
N SER A 24 2.29 -6.54 8.11
CA SER A 24 2.01 -5.20 7.56
C SER A 24 2.13 -4.14 8.65
N SER A 25 2.47 -2.91 8.23
CA SER A 25 2.60 -1.79 9.16
C SER A 25 2.14 -0.50 8.48
N GLN A 26 2.31 0.60 9.19
CA GLN A 26 1.93 1.92 8.71
C GLN A 26 3.02 2.89 9.17
N ILE A 27 3.23 3.96 8.42
CA ILE A 27 4.35 4.88 8.59
C ILE A 27 4.47 5.41 10.03
N GLU A 28 3.35 5.80 10.65
CA GLU A 28 3.36 6.32 12.01
C GLU A 28 3.79 5.25 13.02
N LEU A 29 3.37 4.00 12.82
CA LEU A 29 3.72 2.89 13.71
C LEU A 29 5.22 2.59 13.68
N LEU A 30 5.90 2.95 12.61
CA LEU A 30 7.33 2.74 12.44
C LEU A 30 8.17 3.94 12.86
N GLY A 31 7.52 5.00 13.37
CA GLY A 31 8.23 6.21 13.75
C GLY A 31 8.72 7.03 12.58
N LEU A 32 8.11 6.85 11.41
CA LEU A 32 8.54 7.52 10.18
C LEU A 32 7.60 8.66 9.75
N ARG A 33 6.68 9.05 10.62
CA ARG A 33 5.77 10.15 10.33
C ARG A 33 6.54 11.42 9.99
N GLY A 34 6.12 12.10 8.92
CA GLY A 34 6.78 13.32 8.48
C GLY A 34 8.04 13.09 7.66
N SER A 35 8.42 11.83 7.42
CA SER A 35 9.57 11.52 6.59
C SER A 35 9.30 11.87 5.12
N SER A 36 10.36 12.13 4.37
CA SER A 36 10.25 12.40 2.94
C SER A 36 9.74 11.17 2.19
N ASP A 37 9.14 11.40 1.02
CA ASP A 37 8.72 10.31 0.15
C ASP A 37 9.89 9.41 -0.25
N THR A 38 11.07 10.00 -0.45
CA THR A 38 12.26 9.23 -0.79
C THR A 38 12.62 8.25 0.33
N LEU A 39 12.57 8.70 1.58
CA LEU A 39 12.89 7.84 2.71
C LEU A 39 11.88 6.71 2.85
N VAL A 40 10.59 7.02 2.71
CA VAL A 40 9.52 6.01 2.78
C VAL A 40 9.69 4.99 1.66
N TRP A 41 9.98 5.45 0.45
CA TRP A 41 10.21 4.60 -0.72
C TRP A 41 11.36 3.63 -0.48
N GLU A 42 12.50 4.16 -0.03
CA GLU A 42 13.69 3.33 0.22
C GLU A 42 13.47 2.36 1.36
N TYR A 43 12.74 2.76 2.39
CA TYR A 43 12.40 1.87 3.50
C TYR A 43 11.54 0.70 3.01
N ALA A 44 10.50 0.99 2.24
CA ALA A 44 9.62 -0.07 1.70
C ALA A 44 10.43 -1.03 0.82
N LYS A 45 11.33 -0.49 0.01
CA LYS A 45 12.18 -1.29 -0.86
C LYS A 45 13.09 -2.22 -0.06
N SER A 46 13.79 -1.68 0.93
CA SER A 46 14.78 -2.46 1.69
C SER A 46 14.14 -3.50 2.59
N GLU A 47 12.92 -3.23 3.09
CA GLU A 47 12.23 -4.12 4.04
C GLU A 47 11.24 -5.06 3.37
N GLY A 48 11.12 -5.01 2.05
CA GLY A 48 10.27 -5.94 1.32
C GLY A 48 8.77 -5.69 1.43
N PHE A 49 8.38 -4.43 1.63
CA PHE A 49 6.98 -4.05 1.70
C PHE A 49 6.41 -3.71 0.33
N ILE A 50 5.10 -3.94 0.16
CA ILE A 50 4.32 -3.32 -0.90
C ILE A 50 3.79 -2.02 -0.32
N LEU A 51 4.07 -0.89 -0.98
CA LEU A 51 3.66 0.42 -0.49
C LEU A 51 2.21 0.71 -0.91
N VAL A 52 1.38 1.07 0.06
CA VAL A 52 -0.04 1.39 -0.18
C VAL A 52 -0.28 2.85 0.16
N SER A 53 -0.78 3.64 -0.79
CA SER A 53 -0.98 5.06 -0.59
C SER A 53 -2.13 5.60 -1.43
N LYS A 54 -2.73 6.70 -0.97
CA LYS A 54 -3.69 7.51 -1.74
C LYS A 54 -2.98 8.65 -2.45
N ASP A 55 -1.69 8.86 -2.18
CA ASP A 55 -0.93 9.99 -2.67
C ASP A 55 -0.45 9.72 -4.10
N ASN A 56 -0.70 10.67 -4.99
CA ASN A 56 -0.28 10.57 -6.38
C ASN A 56 1.26 10.53 -6.53
N ASP A 57 2.00 11.06 -5.57
CA ASP A 57 3.46 11.10 -5.65
C ASP A 57 4.08 9.70 -5.71
N PHE A 58 3.55 8.74 -4.96
CA PHE A 58 4.05 7.36 -5.02
C PHE A 58 3.64 6.65 -6.31
N ARG A 59 2.49 7.00 -6.85
CA ARG A 59 2.08 6.52 -8.17
C ARG A 59 3.06 7.01 -9.24
N GLN A 60 3.44 8.29 -9.20
CA GLN A 60 4.41 8.85 -10.12
C GLN A 60 5.79 8.22 -9.97
N ARG A 61 6.21 7.96 -8.72
CA ARG A 61 7.50 7.31 -8.47
C ARG A 61 7.52 5.90 -9.06
N SER A 62 6.38 5.20 -9.00
CA SER A 62 6.26 3.87 -9.58
C SER A 62 6.52 3.90 -11.08
N PHE A 63 5.97 4.89 -11.78
CA PHE A 63 6.22 5.05 -13.21
C PHE A 63 7.68 5.38 -13.51
N GLN A 64 8.29 6.18 -12.65
CA GLN A 64 9.65 6.67 -12.89
C GLN A 64 10.72 5.63 -12.53
N TYR A 65 10.56 4.91 -11.45
CA TYR A 65 11.60 4.03 -10.91
C TYR A 65 11.26 2.53 -11.00
N GLY A 66 10.00 2.18 -11.18
CA GLY A 66 9.59 0.78 -11.19
C GLY A 66 9.65 0.15 -9.81
N ALA A 67 9.57 -1.17 -9.77
CA ALA A 67 9.65 -1.96 -8.55
C ALA A 67 11.07 -2.49 -8.35
N PRO A 68 11.49 -2.86 -7.12
CA PRO A 68 10.81 -2.62 -5.86
C PRO A 68 10.95 -1.19 -5.37
N PRO A 69 10.04 -0.72 -4.52
CA PRO A 69 8.86 -1.41 -4.02
C PRO A 69 7.72 -1.38 -5.03
N LYS A 70 6.88 -2.40 -4.99
CA LYS A 70 5.61 -2.35 -5.71
C LYS A 70 4.67 -1.41 -4.99
N VAL A 71 3.77 -0.78 -5.73
CA VAL A 71 2.84 0.21 -5.19
C VAL A 71 1.40 -0.20 -5.48
N VAL A 72 0.57 -0.19 -4.45
CA VAL A 72 -0.89 -0.25 -4.58
C VAL A 72 -1.40 1.18 -4.35
N TRP A 73 -1.93 1.78 -5.40
CA TRP A 73 -2.45 3.14 -5.33
C TRP A 73 -3.96 3.10 -5.15
N LEU A 74 -4.43 3.72 -4.07
CA LEU A 74 -5.84 3.74 -3.72
C LEU A 74 -6.52 4.96 -4.31
N SER A 75 -7.41 4.75 -5.26
CA SER A 75 -8.22 5.82 -5.86
C SER A 75 -9.59 5.80 -5.18
N VAL A 76 -9.65 6.24 -3.94
CA VAL A 76 -10.82 6.03 -3.07
C VAL A 76 -11.41 7.33 -2.48
N GLY A 77 -10.80 8.48 -2.76
CA GLY A 77 -11.28 9.75 -2.20
C GLY A 77 -11.26 9.74 -0.67
N ASN A 78 -12.37 10.11 -0.05
CA ASN A 78 -12.48 10.23 1.39
C ASN A 78 -13.02 8.97 2.08
N ALA A 79 -12.75 7.80 1.53
CA ALA A 79 -13.20 6.55 2.11
C ALA A 79 -12.63 6.36 3.52
N GLY A 80 -13.45 5.88 4.45
CA GLY A 80 -13.03 5.64 5.83
C GLY A 80 -12.21 4.38 6.00
N THR A 81 -11.69 4.20 7.21
CA THR A 81 -10.81 3.10 7.58
C THR A 81 -11.42 1.73 7.25
N GLY A 82 -12.68 1.52 7.62
CA GLY A 82 -13.34 0.23 7.38
C GLY A 82 -13.49 -0.08 5.90
N ILE A 83 -13.82 0.91 5.09
CA ILE A 83 -13.96 0.73 3.65
C ILE A 83 -12.63 0.36 3.03
N ILE A 84 -11.56 1.05 3.41
CA ILE A 84 -10.24 0.78 2.87
C ILE A 84 -9.75 -0.61 3.29
N ALA A 85 -9.96 -0.99 4.56
CA ALA A 85 -9.58 -2.32 5.04
C ALA A 85 -10.33 -3.40 4.25
N ASN A 86 -11.63 -3.21 4.00
CA ASN A 86 -12.41 -4.17 3.22
C ASN A 86 -11.97 -4.25 1.76
N LEU A 87 -11.62 -3.11 1.17
CA LEU A 87 -11.09 -3.10 -0.20
C LEU A 87 -9.82 -3.95 -0.30
N LEU A 88 -8.91 -3.77 0.64
CA LEU A 88 -7.65 -4.52 0.65
C LEU A 88 -7.90 -6.00 0.93
N ARG A 89 -8.86 -6.32 1.77
CA ARG A 89 -9.23 -7.70 2.06
C ARG A 89 -9.84 -8.37 0.84
N ASP A 90 -10.78 -7.71 0.18
CA ASP A 90 -11.47 -8.27 -0.97
C ASP A 90 -10.56 -8.44 -2.18
N ALA A 91 -9.53 -7.59 -2.30
CA ALA A 91 -8.58 -7.63 -3.41
C ALA A 91 -7.35 -8.51 -3.12
N MET A 92 -7.34 -9.26 -2.02
CA MET A 92 -6.16 -10.01 -1.59
C MET A 92 -5.60 -10.94 -2.67
N ASP A 93 -6.46 -11.67 -3.36
CA ASP A 93 -6.00 -12.59 -4.42
C ASP A 93 -5.38 -11.84 -5.59
N GLU A 94 -5.96 -10.71 -5.97
CA GLU A 94 -5.44 -9.88 -7.06
C GLU A 94 -4.12 -9.22 -6.68
N ILE A 95 -4.02 -8.73 -5.44
CA ILE A 95 -2.79 -8.13 -4.95
C ILE A 95 -1.69 -9.18 -4.85
N LYS A 96 -2.04 -10.41 -4.47
CA LYS A 96 -1.06 -11.50 -4.41
C LYS A 96 -0.52 -11.81 -5.80
N ARG A 97 -1.38 -11.89 -6.81
CA ARG A 97 -0.92 -12.09 -8.19
C ARG A 97 -0.02 -10.94 -8.64
N PHE A 98 -0.40 -9.72 -8.30
CA PHE A 98 0.40 -8.54 -8.58
C PHE A 98 1.77 -8.63 -7.88
N ALA A 99 1.79 -9.03 -6.61
CA ALA A 99 3.04 -9.15 -5.86
C ALA A 99 3.98 -10.18 -6.48
N ASP A 100 3.44 -11.24 -7.05
CA ASP A 100 4.23 -12.31 -7.65
C ASP A 100 4.62 -12.03 -9.10
N SER A 101 4.04 -11.02 -9.73
CA SER A 101 4.32 -10.69 -11.12
C SER A 101 5.70 -10.04 -11.26
N PRO A 102 6.55 -10.52 -12.16
CA PRO A 102 7.87 -9.91 -12.36
C PRO A 102 7.81 -8.59 -13.12
N ASP A 103 6.69 -8.30 -13.80
CA ASP A 103 6.60 -7.17 -14.72
C ASP A 103 5.78 -6.00 -14.22
N GLU A 104 4.95 -6.20 -13.20
CA GLU A 104 4.05 -5.16 -12.73
C GLU A 104 4.61 -4.41 -11.52
N ALA A 105 4.57 -3.08 -11.57
CA ALA A 105 5.07 -2.22 -10.50
C ALA A 105 3.96 -1.47 -9.77
N LEU A 106 2.80 -1.30 -10.43
CA LEU A 106 1.70 -0.49 -9.89
C LEU A 106 0.37 -1.22 -10.06
N PHE A 107 -0.42 -1.24 -8.99
CA PHE A 107 -1.78 -1.78 -8.99
C PHE A 107 -2.71 -0.67 -8.50
N VAL A 108 -3.72 -0.34 -9.31
CA VAL A 108 -4.70 0.70 -8.96
C VAL A 108 -5.95 0.04 -8.40
N LEU A 109 -6.34 0.42 -7.21
CA LEU A 109 -7.50 -0.12 -6.53
C LEU A 109 -8.47 1.01 -6.23
N SER A 110 -9.73 0.89 -6.64
CA SER A 110 -10.72 1.92 -6.42
C SER A 110 -11.99 1.35 -5.82
N VAL A 111 -12.79 2.22 -5.18
CA VAL A 111 -14.06 1.82 -4.57
C VAL A 111 -15.01 1.21 -5.58
N ARG A 112 -14.96 1.69 -6.82
CA ARG A 112 -15.83 1.19 -7.88
C ARG A 112 -15.60 -0.29 -8.19
N ASP A 113 -14.38 -0.75 -8.02
CA ASP A 113 -14.00 -2.13 -8.33
C ASP A 113 -14.48 -3.10 -7.27
N ALA A 114 -14.97 -2.61 -6.14
CA ALA A 114 -15.43 -3.42 -5.01
C ALA A 114 -16.89 -3.87 -5.14
N LYS A 115 -17.58 -3.48 -6.19
CA LYS A 115 -18.99 -3.85 -6.39
C LYS A 115 -19.15 -5.30 -6.82
#